data_199aceb24afeb67f7a7c91f232947547
#
_entry.id   199aceb24afeb67f7a7c91f232947547
#
_cell.length_a   1.000
_cell.length_b   1.000
_cell.length_c   1.000
_cell.angle_alpha   90.00
_cell.angle_beta   90.00
_cell.angle_gamma   90.00
#
_symmetry.space_group_name_H-M   'P 1'
#
loop_
_entity.id
_entity.type
_entity.pdbx_description
1 polymer ?
#
loop_
_entity_poly.entity_id
_entity_poly.type
_entity_poly.pdbx_seq_one_letter_code
_entity_poly.pdbx_strand_id
1 'polypeptide(L)'
;MSHQLTWSHYSELLVINDINEINYYIKITEEQNLSVRELRNKIKTKEYERLDIKTKEKLIKREENKIEDFIKNPIIIRNNLGIEEISEKILKQLILEDLDNFLKELGTGFCYIENEYKIKVGSTYNYIDILLLNYIYNAFVVIELKVTELKKEHIGQINMYMNYIDRNVKDKYHNRTIGLLYVKKITVL
;
A
#
# COMPACT_ATOMS: atom_id res chain seq x y z
N MET A 1 12.45 20.15 18.60
CA MET A 1 12.52 18.68 18.76
C MET A 1 11.10 18.20 19.04
N SER A 2 10.65 17.17 18.34
CA SER A 2 9.38 16.54 18.62
C SER A 2 9.42 15.85 19.97
N HIS A 3 8.32 15.90 20.73
CA HIS A 3 8.20 15.21 22.02
C HIS A 3 8.10 13.68 21.90
N GLN A 4 7.94 13.15 20.69
CA GLN A 4 7.74 11.71 20.43
C GLN A 4 9.01 11.00 19.92
N LEU A 5 9.97 11.72 19.34
CA LEU A 5 11.23 11.15 18.88
C LEU A 5 12.28 11.14 20.00
N THR A 6 12.91 9.98 20.18
CA THR A 6 14.08 9.83 21.07
C THR A 6 15.39 10.14 20.34
N TRP A 7 16.48 10.32 21.07
CA TRP A 7 17.81 10.48 20.48
C TRP A 7 18.17 9.35 19.50
N SER A 8 17.76 8.13 19.81
CA SER A 8 18.00 6.98 18.92
C SER A 8 17.27 7.10 17.57
N HIS A 9 16.08 7.71 17.52
CA HIS A 9 15.42 8.00 16.26
C HIS A 9 16.21 9.03 15.44
N TYR A 10 16.66 10.12 16.08
CA TYR A 10 17.47 11.12 15.39
C TYR A 10 18.80 10.55 14.88
N SER A 11 19.42 9.63 15.62
CA SER A 11 20.64 8.94 15.19
C SER A 11 20.44 8.17 13.87
N GLU A 12 19.29 7.54 13.66
CA GLU A 12 18.98 6.88 12.38
C GLU A 12 18.83 7.87 11.21
N LEU A 13 18.39 9.09 11.50
CA LEU A 13 18.18 10.12 10.46
C LEU A 13 19.48 10.82 10.04
N LEU A 14 20.56 10.74 10.84
CA LEU A 14 21.83 11.41 10.53
C LEU A 14 22.52 10.92 9.25
N VAL A 15 22.16 9.74 8.76
CA VAL A 15 22.70 9.17 7.51
C VAL A 15 22.04 9.72 6.26
N ILE A 16 20.97 10.51 6.42
CA ILE A 16 20.16 11.05 5.33
C ILE A 16 20.62 12.48 5.06
N ASN A 17 20.85 12.81 3.79
CA ASN A 17 21.31 14.15 3.39
C ASN A 17 20.17 15.06 2.91
N ASP A 18 19.05 14.49 2.43
CA ASP A 18 17.90 15.26 1.94
C ASP A 18 17.00 15.68 3.11
N ILE A 19 16.86 16.99 3.28
CA ILE A 19 16.02 17.57 4.35
C ILE A 19 14.54 17.20 4.21
N ASN A 20 14.04 17.01 2.99
CA ASN A 20 12.66 16.62 2.76
C ASN A 20 12.42 15.16 3.15
N GLU A 21 13.41 14.31 2.89
CA GLU A 21 13.40 12.91 3.32
C GLU A 21 13.46 12.81 4.85
N ILE A 22 14.32 13.58 5.50
CA ILE A 22 14.40 13.66 6.97
C ILE A 22 13.04 14.09 7.54
N ASN A 23 12.43 15.15 7.00
CA ASN A 23 11.14 15.65 7.45
C ASN A 23 10.02 14.61 7.25
N TYR A 24 10.05 13.85 6.15
CA TYR A 24 9.13 12.76 5.91
C TYR A 24 9.25 11.69 6.99
N TYR A 25 10.46 11.21 7.30
CA TYR A 25 10.66 10.18 8.31
C TYR A 25 10.34 10.67 9.73
N ILE A 26 10.61 11.93 10.06
CA ILE A 26 10.14 12.52 11.31
C ILE A 26 8.62 12.47 11.40
N LYS A 27 7.93 12.97 10.36
CA LYS A 27 6.46 13.02 10.30
C LYS A 27 5.82 11.63 10.49
N ILE A 28 6.24 10.65 9.71
CA ILE A 28 5.65 9.30 9.82
C ILE A 28 5.99 8.62 11.15
N THR A 29 7.15 8.93 11.74
CA THR A 29 7.51 8.41 13.06
C THR A 29 6.59 8.94 14.14
N GLU A 30 6.20 10.21 14.07
CA GLU A 30 5.23 10.83 14.96
C GLU A 30 3.83 10.28 14.75
N GLU A 31 3.35 10.27 13.51
CA GLU A 31 1.98 9.88 13.16
C GLU A 31 1.69 8.39 13.42
N GLN A 32 2.69 7.53 13.22
CA GLN A 32 2.56 6.08 13.35
C GLN A 32 3.18 5.52 14.63
N ASN A 33 3.75 6.37 15.51
CA ASN A 33 4.49 5.97 16.72
C ASN A 33 5.54 4.89 16.44
N LEU A 34 6.36 5.09 15.39
CA LEU A 34 7.34 4.09 14.98
C LEU A 34 8.40 3.88 16.06
N SER A 35 8.74 2.64 16.31
CA SER A 35 9.96 2.29 17.06
C SER A 35 11.20 2.59 16.22
N VAL A 36 12.35 2.73 16.88
CA VAL A 36 13.65 2.92 16.19
C VAL A 36 13.93 1.83 15.16
N ARG A 37 13.53 0.57 15.47
CA ARG A 37 13.70 -0.56 14.56
C ARG A 37 12.82 -0.43 13.31
N GLU A 38 11.60 0.00 13.47
CA GLU A 38 10.66 0.22 12.35
C GLU A 38 11.13 1.39 11.48
N LEU A 39 11.54 2.50 12.09
CA LEU A 39 12.12 3.63 11.36
C LEU A 39 13.34 3.21 10.55
N ARG A 40 14.31 2.51 11.17
CA ARG A 40 15.49 1.97 10.48
C ARG A 40 15.11 1.09 9.30
N ASN A 41 14.11 0.23 9.45
CA ASN A 41 13.65 -0.63 8.36
C ASN A 41 13.05 0.19 7.20
N LYS A 42 12.26 1.22 7.49
CA LYS A 42 11.68 2.12 6.48
C LYS A 42 12.76 2.90 5.72
N ILE A 43 13.79 3.39 6.41
CA ILE A 43 14.96 4.03 5.79
C ILE A 43 15.70 3.02 4.91
N LYS A 44 16.01 1.83 5.43
CA LYS A 44 16.71 0.77 4.69
C LYS A 44 15.96 0.34 3.42
N THR A 45 14.65 0.28 3.48
CA THR A 45 13.80 -0.06 2.33
C THR A 45 13.51 1.13 1.42
N LYS A 46 14.13 2.28 1.70
CA LYS A 46 14.03 3.50 0.88
C LYS A 46 12.58 3.94 0.64
N GLU A 47 11.78 3.95 1.71
CA GLU A 47 10.36 4.23 1.62
C GLU A 47 10.07 5.58 0.97
N TYR A 48 10.80 6.65 1.36
CA TYR A 48 10.65 7.97 0.76
C TYR A 48 10.98 7.98 -0.74
N GLU A 49 12.04 7.29 -1.16
CA GLU A 49 12.44 7.24 -2.57
C GLU A 49 11.37 6.58 -3.46
N ARG A 50 10.61 5.62 -2.91
CA ARG A 50 9.53 4.89 -3.59
C ARG A 50 8.20 5.64 -3.66
N LEU A 51 8.07 6.80 -3.00
CA LEU A 51 6.91 7.66 -3.16
C LEU A 51 6.90 8.30 -4.55
N ASP A 52 5.71 8.51 -5.11
CA ASP A 52 5.53 9.22 -6.36
C ASP A 52 6.05 10.68 -6.25
N ILE A 53 6.54 11.23 -7.36
CA ILE A 53 7.09 12.59 -7.41
C ILE A 53 6.05 13.62 -6.96
N LYS A 54 4.80 13.47 -7.40
CA LYS A 54 3.72 14.38 -7.00
C LYS A 54 3.43 14.33 -5.51
N THR A 55 3.55 13.15 -4.91
CA THR A 55 3.44 12.99 -3.45
C THR A 55 4.55 13.73 -2.72
N LYS A 56 5.80 13.61 -3.18
CA LYS A 56 6.93 14.35 -2.62
C LYS A 56 6.72 15.86 -2.72
N GLU A 57 6.22 16.36 -3.86
CA GLU A 57 5.89 17.79 -4.03
C GLU A 57 4.80 18.25 -3.06
N LYS A 58 3.72 17.47 -2.89
CA LYS A 58 2.65 17.78 -1.93
C LYS A 58 3.17 17.80 -0.48
N LEU A 59 4.03 16.86 -0.12
CA LEU A 59 4.65 16.82 1.21
C LEU A 59 5.49 18.07 1.48
N ILE A 60 6.25 18.55 0.49
CA ILE A 60 7.04 19.78 0.57
C ILE A 60 6.12 21.00 0.73
N LYS A 61 5.04 21.07 -0.05
CA LYS A 61 4.07 22.17 -0.03
C LYS A 61 3.09 22.11 1.14
N ARG A 62 3.09 21.02 1.93
CA ARG A 62 2.14 20.75 3.01
C ARG A 62 0.68 20.73 2.53
N GLU A 63 0.44 20.28 1.31
CA GLU A 63 -0.89 20.11 0.74
C GLU A 63 -1.56 18.86 1.34
N GLU A 64 -2.91 18.84 1.23
CA GLU A 64 -3.69 17.67 1.68
C GLU A 64 -3.39 16.45 0.81
N ASN A 65 -3.09 15.32 1.45
CA ASN A 65 -2.73 14.08 0.78
C ASN A 65 -3.96 13.18 0.63
N LYS A 66 -3.99 12.41 -0.46
CA LYS A 66 -4.95 11.33 -0.69
C LYS A 66 -4.31 9.98 -0.39
N ILE A 67 -5.13 8.94 -0.28
CA ILE A 67 -4.63 7.58 -0.04
C ILE A 67 -3.63 7.14 -1.11
N GLU A 68 -3.89 7.49 -2.38
CA GLU A 68 -3.03 7.12 -3.51
C GLU A 68 -1.64 7.74 -3.42
N ASP A 69 -1.52 8.87 -2.73
CA ASP A 69 -0.24 9.58 -2.56
C ASP A 69 0.77 8.78 -1.70
N PHE A 70 0.29 7.87 -0.86
CA PHE A 70 1.16 7.08 0.03
C PHE A 70 1.43 5.65 -0.47
N ILE A 71 0.82 5.27 -1.60
CA ILE A 71 1.08 3.96 -2.20
C ILE A 71 2.46 3.96 -2.85
N LYS A 72 3.31 3.08 -2.36
CA LYS A 72 4.70 2.97 -2.81
C LYS A 72 4.80 2.22 -4.15
N ASN A 73 5.81 2.55 -4.94
CA ASN A 73 6.09 1.86 -6.19
C ASN A 73 7.63 1.75 -6.40
N PRO A 74 8.20 0.57 -6.39
CA PRO A 74 7.54 -0.72 -6.19
C PRO A 74 7.10 -0.96 -4.73
N ILE A 75 6.09 -1.81 -4.56
CA ILE A 75 5.74 -2.40 -3.26
C ILE A 75 6.70 -3.54 -2.96
N ILE A 76 7.05 -3.71 -1.68
CA ILE A 76 7.95 -4.78 -1.23
C ILE A 76 7.13 -5.91 -0.62
N ILE A 77 7.27 -7.11 -1.18
CA ILE A 77 6.68 -8.34 -0.65
C ILE A 77 7.80 -9.32 -0.27
N ARG A 78 7.75 -9.82 0.94
CA ARG A 78 8.76 -10.76 1.44
C ARG A 78 8.51 -12.15 0.91
N ASN A 79 9.57 -12.78 0.39
CA ASN A 79 9.56 -14.17 -0.02
C ASN A 79 10.13 -15.07 1.09
N ASN A 80 9.39 -15.22 2.16
CA ASN A 80 9.81 -16.03 3.31
C ASN A 80 9.91 -17.53 2.98
N LEU A 81 9.35 -17.95 1.84
CA LEU A 81 9.36 -19.34 1.39
C LEU A 81 10.54 -19.68 0.45
N GLY A 82 11.31 -18.68 0.00
CA GLY A 82 12.43 -18.86 -0.91
C GLY A 82 12.02 -19.40 -2.30
N ILE A 83 10.82 -19.06 -2.78
CA ILE A 83 10.29 -19.53 -4.07
C ILE A 83 10.91 -18.71 -5.20
N GLU A 84 11.51 -19.39 -6.19
CA GLU A 84 12.18 -18.72 -7.31
C GLU A 84 11.21 -18.22 -8.38
N GLU A 85 10.20 -19.03 -8.73
CA GLU A 85 9.19 -18.67 -9.73
C GLU A 85 7.92 -18.16 -9.09
N ILE A 86 7.62 -16.88 -9.28
CA ILE A 86 6.47 -16.21 -8.69
C ILE A 86 5.32 -16.15 -9.69
N SER A 87 4.29 -16.98 -9.49
CA SER A 87 2.98 -16.86 -10.14
C SER A 87 2.06 -15.94 -9.37
N GLU A 88 0.92 -15.52 -9.96
CA GLU A 88 -0.11 -14.72 -9.25
C GLU A 88 -0.62 -15.43 -8.00
N LYS A 89 -0.80 -16.74 -8.06
CA LYS A 89 -1.20 -17.58 -6.92
C LYS A 89 -0.16 -17.58 -5.81
N ILE A 90 1.11 -17.75 -6.14
CA ILE A 90 2.22 -17.71 -5.17
C ILE A 90 2.36 -16.32 -4.58
N LEU A 91 2.27 -15.27 -5.41
CA LEU A 91 2.31 -13.89 -4.94
C LEU A 91 1.21 -13.61 -3.91
N LYS A 92 -0.01 -14.02 -4.19
CA LYS A 92 -1.13 -13.91 -3.25
C LYS A 92 -0.88 -14.69 -1.96
N GLN A 93 -0.34 -15.90 -2.05
CA GLN A 93 0.04 -16.69 -0.88
C GLN A 93 1.08 -15.99 -0.02
N LEU A 94 2.16 -15.45 -0.60
CA LEU A 94 3.18 -14.69 0.13
C LEU A 94 2.62 -13.47 0.86
N ILE A 95 1.68 -12.75 0.21
CA ILE A 95 0.98 -11.61 0.83
C ILE A 95 0.16 -12.07 2.04
N LEU A 96 -0.60 -13.15 1.91
CA LEU A 96 -1.48 -13.65 2.98
C LEU A 96 -0.69 -14.25 4.14
N GLU A 97 0.46 -14.88 3.89
CA GLU A 97 1.34 -15.41 4.94
C GLU A 97 2.03 -14.32 5.76
N ASP A 98 2.28 -13.15 5.16
CA ASP A 98 2.88 -12.00 5.84
C ASP A 98 2.00 -10.75 5.72
N LEU A 99 0.70 -10.92 5.97
CA LEU A 99 -0.32 -9.90 5.79
C LEU A 99 -0.05 -8.64 6.60
N ASP A 100 0.45 -8.78 7.82
CA ASP A 100 0.79 -7.64 8.70
C ASP A 100 1.85 -6.73 8.04
N ASN A 101 2.93 -7.31 7.50
CA ASN A 101 3.95 -6.53 6.79
C ASN A 101 3.42 -5.96 5.49
N PHE A 102 2.56 -6.69 4.77
CA PHE A 102 1.93 -6.17 3.56
C PHE A 102 1.05 -4.95 3.84
N LEU A 103 0.20 -5.00 4.87
CA LEU A 103 -0.64 -3.85 5.25
C LEU A 103 0.21 -2.65 5.71
N LYS A 104 1.28 -2.89 6.47
CA LYS A 104 2.25 -1.85 6.85
C LYS A 104 2.98 -1.26 5.65
N GLU A 105 3.26 -2.06 4.64
CA GLU A 105 3.88 -1.60 3.40
C GLU A 105 2.92 -0.70 2.59
N LEU A 106 1.63 -1.04 2.55
CA LEU A 106 0.60 -0.18 1.94
C LEU A 106 0.48 1.17 2.64
N GLY A 107 0.69 1.21 3.96
CA GLY A 107 0.61 2.42 4.77
C GLY A 107 -0.40 2.32 5.90
N THR A 108 -0.84 3.48 6.41
CA THR A 108 -1.70 3.55 7.60
C THR A 108 -3.17 3.37 7.24
N GLY A 109 -3.90 2.71 8.14
CA GLY A 109 -5.36 2.65 8.10
C GLY A 109 -5.93 1.50 7.27
N PHE A 110 -5.11 0.63 6.68
CA PHE A 110 -5.60 -0.52 5.94
C PHE A 110 -6.01 -1.66 6.87
N CYS A 111 -7.20 -2.19 6.62
CA CYS A 111 -7.77 -3.36 7.28
C CYS A 111 -8.09 -4.42 6.25
N TYR A 112 -7.68 -5.65 6.51
CA TYR A 112 -8.02 -6.79 5.66
C TYR A 112 -9.48 -7.19 5.86
N ILE A 113 -10.19 -7.43 4.74
CA ILE A 113 -11.56 -7.94 4.73
C ILE A 113 -11.54 -9.40 4.28
N GLU A 114 -11.13 -9.64 3.02
CA GLU A 114 -11.20 -10.98 2.43
C GLU A 114 -10.26 -11.11 1.23
N ASN A 115 -9.75 -12.30 0.99
CA ASN A 115 -9.11 -12.68 -0.27
C ASN A 115 -10.08 -13.48 -1.14
N GLU A 116 -9.92 -13.41 -2.46
CA GLU A 116 -10.82 -14.05 -3.42
C GLU A 116 -12.30 -13.67 -3.19
N TYR A 117 -12.51 -12.37 -2.87
CA TYR A 117 -13.85 -11.86 -2.62
C TYR A 117 -14.75 -12.06 -3.82
N LYS A 118 -15.75 -12.91 -3.65
CA LYS A 118 -16.64 -13.34 -4.74
C LYS A 118 -17.67 -12.28 -5.08
N ILE A 119 -17.71 -11.89 -6.34
CA ILE A 119 -18.72 -10.97 -6.88
C ILE A 119 -19.47 -11.63 -8.06
N LYS A 120 -20.71 -11.19 -8.30
CA LYS A 120 -21.52 -11.67 -9.42
C LYS A 120 -21.86 -10.50 -10.34
N VAL A 121 -21.36 -10.57 -11.58
CA VAL A 121 -21.64 -9.57 -12.62
C VAL A 121 -22.41 -10.24 -13.75
N GLY A 122 -23.68 -9.89 -13.88
CA GLY A 122 -24.60 -10.61 -14.77
C GLY A 122 -24.76 -12.07 -14.34
N SER A 123 -24.45 -13.01 -15.23
CA SER A 123 -24.48 -14.45 -14.96
C SER A 123 -23.14 -15.02 -14.50
N THR A 124 -22.06 -14.22 -14.51
CA THR A 124 -20.68 -14.68 -14.28
C THR A 124 -20.21 -14.32 -12.87
N TYR A 125 -19.52 -15.26 -12.24
CA TYR A 125 -18.79 -15.01 -11.00
C TYR A 125 -17.37 -14.55 -11.30
N ASN A 126 -16.93 -13.54 -10.57
CA ASN A 126 -15.56 -13.02 -10.58
C ASN A 126 -15.04 -12.96 -9.14
N TYR A 127 -13.73 -12.86 -8.99
CA TYR A 127 -13.09 -12.87 -7.69
C TYR A 127 -12.08 -11.71 -7.62
N ILE A 128 -12.23 -10.87 -6.62
CA ILE A 128 -11.25 -9.81 -6.30
C ILE A 128 -10.12 -10.47 -5.51
N ASP A 129 -8.86 -10.29 -5.93
CA ASP A 129 -7.75 -10.96 -5.27
C ASP A 129 -7.67 -10.65 -3.79
N ILE A 130 -7.72 -9.35 -3.42
CA ILE A 130 -7.75 -8.91 -2.02
C ILE A 130 -8.68 -7.71 -1.89
N LEU A 131 -9.59 -7.77 -0.95
CA LEU A 131 -10.46 -6.66 -0.55
C LEU A 131 -10.02 -6.13 0.81
N LEU A 132 -9.79 -4.82 0.88
CA LEU A 132 -9.42 -4.09 2.09
C LEU A 132 -10.41 -2.96 2.34
N LEU A 133 -10.36 -2.42 3.57
CA LEU A 133 -10.94 -1.12 3.94
C LEU A 133 -9.81 -0.22 4.45
N ASN A 134 -9.77 1.02 4.02
CA ASN A 134 -8.97 2.03 4.70
C ASN A 134 -9.89 2.89 5.56
N TYR A 135 -9.75 2.79 6.89
CA TYR A 135 -10.63 3.48 7.83
C TYR A 135 -10.35 4.97 7.95
N ILE A 136 -9.13 5.44 7.61
CA ILE A 136 -8.78 6.87 7.64
C ILE A 136 -9.51 7.61 6.52
N TYR A 137 -9.48 7.04 5.32
CA TYR A 137 -10.14 7.60 4.13
C TYR A 137 -11.57 7.10 3.97
N ASN A 138 -12.01 6.20 4.86
CA ASN A 138 -13.34 5.58 4.83
C ASN A 138 -13.71 5.06 3.44
N ALA A 139 -12.82 4.28 2.82
CA ALA A 139 -12.96 3.78 1.47
C ALA A 139 -12.57 2.30 1.36
N PHE A 140 -13.34 1.54 0.60
CA PHE A 140 -12.92 0.19 0.20
C PHE A 140 -11.75 0.28 -0.78
N VAL A 141 -10.87 -0.71 -0.71
CA VAL A 141 -9.71 -0.82 -1.59
C VAL A 141 -9.71 -2.22 -2.21
N VAL A 142 -9.81 -2.28 -3.52
CA VAL A 142 -9.71 -3.52 -4.28
C VAL A 142 -8.30 -3.66 -4.82
N ILE A 143 -7.68 -4.82 -4.61
CA ILE A 143 -6.35 -5.13 -5.11
C ILE A 143 -6.46 -6.25 -6.13
N GLU A 144 -5.83 -6.05 -7.27
CA GLU A 144 -5.64 -7.04 -8.32
C GLU A 144 -4.15 -7.26 -8.55
N LEU A 145 -3.73 -8.51 -8.57
CA LEU A 145 -2.33 -8.93 -8.68
C LEU A 145 -2.08 -9.51 -10.07
N LYS A 146 -1.06 -9.02 -10.76
CA LYS A 146 -0.62 -9.52 -12.07
C LYS A 146 0.90 -9.64 -12.11
N VAL A 147 1.40 -10.81 -12.45
CA VAL A 147 2.85 -11.02 -12.68
C VAL A 147 3.27 -10.72 -14.11
N THR A 148 2.34 -10.29 -14.93
CA THR A 148 2.55 -9.88 -16.33
C THR A 148 2.63 -8.36 -16.48
N GLU A 149 2.94 -7.88 -17.67
CA GLU A 149 2.88 -6.46 -18.00
C GLU A 149 1.44 -5.93 -17.98
N LEU A 150 1.31 -4.61 -17.75
CA LEU A 150 0.01 -3.93 -17.75
C LEU A 150 -0.68 -4.08 -19.10
N LYS A 151 -1.94 -4.53 -19.08
CA LYS A 151 -2.82 -4.62 -20.25
C LYS A 151 -4.10 -3.83 -20.01
N LYS A 152 -4.78 -3.45 -21.09
CA LYS A 152 -6.06 -2.72 -21.02
C LYS A 152 -7.15 -3.52 -20.29
N GLU A 153 -7.13 -4.84 -20.46
CA GLU A 153 -8.07 -5.76 -19.81
C GLU A 153 -7.96 -5.68 -18.28
N HIS A 154 -6.75 -5.55 -17.73
CA HIS A 154 -6.54 -5.42 -16.29
C HIS A 154 -7.19 -4.13 -15.74
N ILE A 155 -7.10 -3.03 -16.51
CA ILE A 155 -7.74 -1.75 -16.12
C ILE A 155 -9.27 -1.89 -16.19
N GLY A 156 -9.79 -2.58 -17.19
CA GLY A 156 -11.22 -2.89 -17.28
C GLY A 156 -11.72 -3.73 -16.12
N GLN A 157 -10.96 -4.75 -15.74
CA GLN A 157 -11.27 -5.66 -14.64
C GLN A 157 -11.32 -4.92 -13.30
N ILE A 158 -10.28 -4.14 -12.96
CA ILE A 158 -10.26 -3.42 -11.68
C ILE A 158 -11.35 -2.35 -11.60
N ASN A 159 -11.65 -1.66 -12.70
CA ASN A 159 -12.78 -0.72 -12.77
C ASN A 159 -14.13 -1.40 -12.55
N MET A 160 -14.32 -2.59 -13.11
CA MET A 160 -15.52 -3.40 -12.88
C MET A 160 -15.67 -3.75 -11.40
N TYR A 161 -14.58 -4.15 -10.74
CA TYR A 161 -14.57 -4.47 -9.32
C TYR A 161 -14.89 -3.26 -8.43
N MET A 162 -14.24 -2.13 -8.70
CA MET A 162 -14.52 -0.87 -7.99
C MET A 162 -16.01 -0.48 -8.11
N ASN A 163 -16.55 -0.52 -9.33
CA ASN A 163 -17.95 -0.20 -9.57
C ASN A 163 -18.92 -1.20 -8.89
N TYR A 164 -18.53 -2.47 -8.81
CA TYR A 164 -19.35 -3.47 -8.11
C TYR A 164 -19.40 -3.17 -6.60
N ILE A 165 -18.26 -2.90 -5.98
CA ILE A 165 -18.18 -2.56 -4.56
C ILE A 165 -18.96 -1.27 -4.28
N ASP A 166 -18.78 -0.25 -5.12
CA ASP A 166 -19.50 1.02 -4.99
C ASP A 166 -21.02 0.90 -5.06
N ARG A 167 -21.55 -0.07 -5.84
CA ARG A 167 -22.98 -0.24 -6.03
C ARG A 167 -23.63 -1.24 -5.10
N ASN A 168 -22.89 -2.25 -4.63
CA ASN A 168 -23.49 -3.41 -3.98
C ASN A 168 -22.97 -3.66 -2.55
N VAL A 169 -21.84 -3.08 -2.16
CA VAL A 169 -21.18 -3.39 -0.89
C VAL A 169 -21.07 -2.17 0.01
N LYS A 170 -20.55 -1.06 -0.50
CA LYS A 170 -20.39 0.14 0.31
C LYS A 170 -21.73 0.81 0.61
N ASP A 171 -21.82 1.48 1.75
CA ASP A 171 -22.93 2.38 2.05
C ASP A 171 -22.65 3.84 1.59
N LYS A 172 -23.63 4.72 1.82
CA LYS A 172 -23.55 6.14 1.43
C LYS A 172 -22.50 6.96 2.18
N TYR A 173 -21.96 6.44 3.28
CA TYR A 173 -20.97 7.13 4.10
C TYR A 173 -19.54 6.83 3.66
N HIS A 174 -19.33 5.74 2.95
CA HIS A 174 -18.02 5.42 2.39
C HIS A 174 -17.70 6.29 1.17
N ASN A 175 -16.44 6.68 1.05
CA ASN A 175 -15.91 7.32 -0.15
C ASN A 175 -15.86 6.32 -1.31
N ARG A 176 -15.53 6.81 -2.51
CA ARG A 176 -15.40 5.97 -3.70
C ARG A 176 -14.33 4.90 -3.49
N THR A 177 -14.62 3.69 -3.93
CA THR A 177 -13.68 2.57 -3.89
C THR A 177 -12.41 2.86 -4.70
N ILE A 178 -11.27 2.49 -4.15
CA ILE A 178 -9.94 2.67 -4.76
C ILE A 178 -9.48 1.34 -5.33
N GLY A 179 -8.92 1.38 -6.53
CA GLY A 179 -8.34 0.20 -7.19
C GLY A 179 -6.83 0.27 -7.20
N LEU A 180 -6.16 -0.77 -6.69
CA LEU A 180 -4.73 -0.96 -6.76
C LEU A 180 -4.41 -2.15 -7.66
N LEU A 181 -3.78 -1.87 -8.79
CA LEU A 181 -3.36 -2.88 -9.75
C LEU A 181 -1.85 -3.04 -9.67
N TYR A 182 -1.40 -4.17 -9.13
CA TYR A 182 0.03 -4.50 -9.07
C TYR A 182 0.41 -5.35 -10.27
N VAL A 183 1.33 -4.83 -11.08
CA VAL A 183 1.85 -5.50 -12.29
C VAL A 183 3.37 -5.54 -12.26
N LYS A 184 3.98 -6.63 -12.69
CA LYS A 184 5.41 -6.91 -12.93
C LYS A 184 6.50 -6.13 -12.14
N LYS A 185 6.22 -4.99 -11.51
CA LYS A 185 7.13 -4.16 -10.69
C LYS A 185 7.00 -4.44 -9.19
N ILE A 186 6.69 -5.68 -8.82
CA ILE A 186 6.69 -6.10 -7.43
C ILE A 186 8.11 -6.55 -7.08
N THR A 187 8.69 -5.95 -6.06
CA THR A 187 9.95 -6.44 -5.49
C THR A 187 9.62 -7.50 -4.45
N VAL A 188 10.03 -8.73 -4.72
CA VAL A 188 9.96 -9.85 -3.77
C VAL A 188 11.33 -9.98 -3.12
N LEU A 189 11.41 -9.88 -1.80
CA LEU A 189 12.63 -9.98 -0.99
C LEU A 189 12.64 -11.30 -0.21
#